data_097b9e458ff9ed1c90dcc42f0c2054d1
#
_entry.id   097b9e458ff9ed1c90dcc42f0c2054d1
#
_cell.length_a   1.000
_cell.length_b   1.000
_cell.length_c   1.000
_cell.angle_alpha   90.00
_cell.angle_beta   90.00
_cell.angle_gamma   90.00
#
_symmetry.space_group_name_H-M   'P 1'
#
loop_
_entity.id
_entity.type
_entity.pdbx_description
1 polymer ?
#
loop_
_entity_poly.entity_id
_entity_poly.type
_entity_poly.pdbx_seq_one_letter_code
_entity_poly.pdbx_strand_id
1 'polypeptide(L)'
;MKRLLTIVVAVLASTAFGQDLRSGSWPDDAVMFELIGQVKNTGSASVQYGYLPYINGLSLEQTFAPGGAQNETTAFFTFYNDSQTTRVVNHGLWRIITREGTSTIYYNDVPHGDLTTPNPQSFRDGLPVMTSTWRHQVIFEPAPSGHFFVTFSNTITSSTPVNVGGDVMRLGKTGDQFRISLVGGPDPAGLVNGKFAGNAFALGSR
;
A
#
# COMPACT_ATOMS: atom_id res chain seq x y z
N MET A 1 -62.96 -9.04 -40.43
CA MET A 1 -61.87 -8.07 -40.29
C MET A 1 -61.19 -8.29 -38.96
N LYS A 2 -60.03 -9.02 -38.90
CA LYS A 2 -59.25 -9.28 -37.70
C LYS A 2 -58.14 -8.27 -37.64
N ARG A 3 -58.09 -7.42 -36.59
CA ARG A 3 -57.02 -6.47 -36.35
C ARG A 3 -55.91 -7.19 -35.57
N LEU A 4 -54.75 -7.29 -36.18
CA LEU A 4 -53.50 -7.78 -35.57
C LEU A 4 -52.95 -6.66 -34.72
N LEU A 5 -52.80 -6.87 -33.40
CA LEU A 5 -52.18 -5.93 -32.47
C LEU A 5 -50.69 -6.33 -32.38
N THR A 6 -49.83 -5.54 -32.99
CA THR A 6 -48.35 -5.74 -32.91
C THR A 6 -47.88 -5.08 -31.62
N ILE A 7 -47.46 -5.90 -30.64
CA ILE A 7 -46.79 -5.43 -29.43
C ILE A 7 -45.31 -5.27 -29.75
N VAL A 8 -44.83 -4.03 -29.77
CA VAL A 8 -43.40 -3.71 -29.83
C VAL A 8 -42.85 -3.75 -28.42
N VAL A 9 -42.10 -4.79 -28.10
CA VAL A 9 -41.33 -4.86 -26.84
C VAL A 9 -40.04 -4.07 -27.05
N ALA A 10 -39.97 -2.86 -26.51
CA ALA A 10 -38.72 -2.09 -26.43
C ALA A 10 -37.83 -2.70 -25.31
N VAL A 11 -36.80 -3.43 -25.70
CA VAL A 11 -35.76 -3.86 -24.79
C VAL A 11 -34.88 -2.63 -24.51
N LEU A 12 -35.11 -1.98 -23.36
CA LEU A 12 -34.18 -1.01 -22.81
C LEU A 12 -32.93 -1.77 -22.35
N ALA A 13 -31.92 -1.82 -23.21
CA ALA A 13 -30.57 -2.17 -22.80
C ALA A 13 -30.06 -1.04 -21.87
N SER A 14 -30.19 -1.23 -20.57
CA SER A 14 -29.49 -0.42 -19.60
C SER A 14 -27.98 -0.73 -19.77
N THR A 15 -27.30 0.11 -20.55
CA THR A 15 -25.85 0.21 -20.47
C THR A 15 -25.55 0.76 -19.08
N ALA A 16 -25.23 -0.13 -18.16
CA ALA A 16 -24.55 0.23 -16.93
C ALA A 16 -23.19 0.81 -17.38
N PHE A 17 -23.15 2.14 -17.53
CA PHE A 17 -21.90 2.87 -17.51
C PHE A 17 -21.37 2.68 -16.09
N GLY A 18 -20.55 1.62 -15.89
CA GLY A 18 -19.65 1.57 -14.77
C GLY A 18 -18.81 2.85 -14.88
N GLN A 19 -19.11 3.82 -14.04
CA GLN A 19 -18.24 4.96 -13.87
C GLN A 19 -16.93 4.37 -13.37
N ASP A 20 -15.94 4.38 -14.24
CA ASP A 20 -14.54 4.05 -13.94
C ASP A 20 -14.02 5.20 -13.06
N LEU A 21 -14.53 5.22 -11.80
CA LEU A 21 -14.20 6.23 -10.82
C LEU A 21 -12.76 6.00 -10.41
N ARG A 22 -11.86 6.74 -11.10
CA ARG A 22 -10.46 6.94 -10.76
C ARG A 22 -9.44 5.97 -11.33
N SER A 23 -9.52 5.68 -12.62
CA SER A 23 -8.37 5.22 -13.41
C SER A 23 -7.47 6.39 -13.84
N GLY A 24 -7.44 7.49 -13.09
CA GLY A 24 -6.56 8.63 -13.33
C GLY A 24 -5.15 8.33 -12.84
N SER A 25 -4.13 8.79 -13.58
CA SER A 25 -2.82 9.03 -13.00
C SER A 25 -2.99 10.04 -11.86
N TRP A 26 -2.37 9.77 -10.72
CA TRP A 26 -2.35 10.71 -9.62
C TRP A 26 -1.65 12.00 -10.09
N PRO A 27 -2.14 13.20 -9.71
CA PRO A 27 -1.40 14.43 -9.96
C PRO A 27 0.00 14.34 -9.38
N ASP A 28 0.98 14.97 -10.03
CA ASP A 28 2.33 15.09 -9.50
C ASP A 28 2.29 15.66 -8.08
N ASP A 29 3.14 15.11 -7.21
CA ASP A 29 3.25 15.45 -5.80
C ASP A 29 1.99 15.21 -4.94
N ALA A 30 0.95 14.57 -5.49
CA ALA A 30 -0.20 14.18 -4.68
C ALA A 30 0.18 13.05 -3.73
N VAL A 31 -0.28 13.14 -2.47
CA VAL A 31 -0.24 12.01 -1.54
C VAL A 31 -1.15 10.92 -2.10
N MET A 32 -0.57 9.76 -2.40
CA MET A 32 -1.32 8.59 -2.88
C MET A 32 -1.95 7.83 -1.72
N PHE A 33 -1.12 7.55 -0.71
CA PHE A 33 -1.52 6.85 0.51
C PHE A 33 -0.54 7.13 1.64
N GLU A 34 -0.98 6.89 2.86
CA GLU A 34 -0.13 6.81 4.05
C GLU A 34 0.10 5.36 4.44
N LEU A 35 1.13 5.11 5.23
CA LEU A 35 1.47 3.76 5.68
C LEU A 35 2.00 3.77 7.13
N ILE A 36 1.61 2.75 7.88
CA ILE A 36 2.11 2.45 9.23
C ILE A 36 2.54 0.99 9.24
N GLY A 37 3.71 0.69 9.79
CA GLY A 37 4.19 -0.68 9.79
C GLY A 37 5.40 -0.97 10.64
N GLN A 38 5.92 -2.16 10.44
CA GLN A 38 7.06 -2.73 11.14
C GLN A 38 8.10 -3.25 10.15
N VAL A 39 9.35 -3.26 10.60
CA VAL A 39 10.47 -3.85 9.85
C VAL A 39 11.13 -4.97 10.65
N LYS A 40 11.36 -6.10 9.99
CA LYS A 40 12.12 -7.23 10.52
C LYS A 40 13.27 -7.57 9.57
N ASN A 41 14.48 -7.57 10.11
CA ASN A 41 15.70 -7.89 9.37
C ASN A 41 16.22 -9.27 9.77
N THR A 42 16.68 -10.04 8.80
CA THR A 42 17.34 -11.33 9.01
C THR A 42 18.56 -11.41 8.08
N GLY A 43 19.73 -11.15 8.61
CA GLY A 43 20.95 -11.04 7.79
C GLY A 43 20.87 -9.88 6.80
N SER A 44 21.03 -10.17 5.50
CA SER A 44 20.83 -9.19 4.42
C SER A 44 19.37 -9.00 4.01
N ALA A 45 18.48 -9.93 4.36
CA ALA A 45 17.06 -9.85 4.06
C ALA A 45 16.36 -8.87 5.00
N SER A 46 15.34 -8.19 4.48
CA SER A 46 14.49 -7.28 5.25
C SER A 46 13.06 -7.38 4.75
N VAL A 47 12.14 -7.61 5.67
CA VAL A 47 10.71 -7.53 5.39
C VAL A 47 10.11 -6.33 6.10
N GLN A 48 9.21 -5.61 5.42
CA GLN A 48 8.41 -4.55 5.99
C GLN A 48 6.96 -4.87 5.71
N TYR A 49 6.11 -4.69 6.70
CA TYR A 49 4.69 -5.01 6.60
C TYR A 49 3.87 -4.09 7.50
N GLY A 50 2.60 -3.93 7.16
CA GLY A 50 1.71 -3.05 7.88
C GLY A 50 0.44 -2.76 7.07
N TYR A 51 -0.15 -1.60 7.33
CA TYR A 51 -1.42 -1.21 6.74
C TYR A 51 -1.41 0.22 6.22
N LEU A 52 -2.43 0.56 5.43
CA LEU A 52 -2.61 1.89 4.86
C LEU A 52 -3.73 2.61 5.62
N PRO A 53 -3.41 3.59 6.49
CA PRO A 53 -4.42 4.34 7.24
C PRO A 53 -5.18 5.37 6.39
N TYR A 54 -4.63 5.72 5.23
CA TYR A 54 -5.21 6.65 4.29
C TYR A 54 -4.87 6.23 2.86
N ILE A 55 -5.86 6.31 1.97
CA ILE A 55 -5.69 6.19 0.52
C ILE A 55 -6.46 7.35 -0.11
N ASN A 56 -5.76 8.13 -0.92
CA ASN A 56 -6.37 9.29 -1.56
C ASN A 56 -7.57 8.85 -2.40
N GLY A 57 -8.70 9.42 -2.06
CA GLY A 57 -9.95 9.19 -2.73
C GLY A 57 -10.82 8.12 -2.13
N LEU A 58 -10.43 7.47 -1.05
CA LEU A 58 -11.29 6.62 -0.24
C LEU A 58 -11.76 7.36 1.02
N SER A 59 -12.97 7.03 1.48
CA SER A 59 -13.46 7.44 2.79
C SER A 59 -12.89 6.53 3.89
N LEU A 60 -13.10 6.93 5.15
CA LEU A 60 -12.69 6.09 6.29
C LEU A 60 -13.41 4.75 6.30
N GLU A 61 -14.69 4.72 5.96
CA GLU A 61 -15.49 3.48 5.87
C GLU A 61 -15.07 2.57 4.72
N GLN A 62 -14.37 3.12 3.72
CA GLN A 62 -13.75 2.36 2.64
C GLN A 62 -12.32 1.92 2.96
N THR A 63 -11.72 2.48 4.02
CA THR A 63 -10.36 2.16 4.46
C THR A 63 -10.35 1.23 5.67
N PHE A 64 -11.35 1.35 6.56
CA PHE A 64 -11.45 0.56 7.78
C PHE A 64 -12.83 -0.06 7.96
N ALA A 65 -12.87 -1.25 8.53
CA ALA A 65 -14.11 -1.91 8.92
C ALA A 65 -14.85 -1.11 10.01
N PRO A 66 -16.19 -1.01 9.92
CA PRO A 66 -16.99 -0.23 10.85
C PRO A 66 -16.96 -0.80 12.28
N GLY A 67 -17.12 0.10 13.26
CA GLY A 67 -17.33 -0.27 14.68
C GLY A 67 -16.07 -0.62 15.45
N GLY A 68 -14.90 -0.57 14.83
CA GLY A 68 -13.60 -0.82 15.49
C GLY A 68 -12.69 0.40 15.58
N ALA A 69 -11.56 0.24 16.24
CA ALA A 69 -10.48 1.23 16.21
C ALA A 69 -9.86 1.26 14.80
N GLN A 70 -9.43 2.44 14.35
CA GLN A 70 -8.74 2.61 13.05
C GLN A 70 -7.27 2.16 13.19
N ASN A 71 -7.05 0.85 13.08
CA ASN A 71 -5.74 0.23 13.23
C ASN A 71 -5.59 -0.99 12.30
N GLU A 72 -4.50 -1.74 12.45
CA GLU A 72 -4.19 -2.91 11.63
C GLU A 72 -5.28 -3.98 11.62
N THR A 73 -6.05 -4.12 12.74
CA THR A 73 -7.07 -5.19 12.86
C THR A 73 -8.35 -4.87 12.08
N THR A 74 -8.53 -3.62 11.66
CA THR A 74 -9.72 -3.14 10.93
C THR A 74 -9.39 -2.58 9.55
N ALA A 75 -8.11 -2.43 9.20
CA ALA A 75 -7.68 -1.89 7.91
C ALA A 75 -7.93 -2.89 6.77
N PHE A 76 -8.69 -2.47 5.74
CA PHE A 76 -8.92 -3.27 4.54
C PHE A 76 -7.69 -3.37 3.64
N PHE A 77 -6.76 -2.41 3.72
CA PHE A 77 -5.56 -2.38 2.89
C PHE A 77 -4.33 -2.59 3.74
N THR A 78 -3.59 -3.65 3.38
CA THR A 78 -2.32 -4.01 4.00
C THR A 78 -1.21 -4.00 2.97
N PHE A 79 0.04 -4.02 3.43
CA PHE A 79 1.18 -4.15 2.53
C PHE A 79 2.22 -5.11 3.10
N TYR A 80 2.96 -5.72 2.16
CA TYR A 80 4.12 -6.54 2.46
C TYR A 80 5.24 -6.23 1.47
N ASN A 81 6.42 -5.96 1.99
CA ASN A 81 7.64 -5.70 1.23
C ASN A 81 8.67 -6.76 1.55
N ASP A 82 9.33 -7.26 0.52
CA ASP A 82 10.45 -8.19 0.63
C ASP A 82 11.67 -7.61 -0.08
N SER A 83 12.84 -7.69 0.57
CA SER A 83 14.02 -7.03 0.05
C SER A 83 15.34 -7.61 0.51
N GLN A 84 16.39 -7.26 -0.25
CA GLN A 84 17.78 -7.58 0.06
C GLN A 84 18.63 -6.32 0.17
N THR A 85 19.53 -6.32 1.14
CA THR A 85 20.52 -5.26 1.29
C THR A 85 21.59 -5.42 0.21
N THR A 86 21.75 -4.38 -0.60
CA THR A 86 22.73 -4.34 -1.69
C THR A 86 23.98 -3.52 -1.34
N ARG A 87 23.86 -2.60 -0.38
CA ARG A 87 25.00 -1.77 0.05
C ARG A 87 24.81 -1.26 1.48
N VAL A 88 25.92 -1.21 2.23
CA VAL A 88 26.00 -0.54 3.53
C VAL A 88 27.23 0.36 3.54
N VAL A 89 27.05 1.62 3.93
CA VAL A 89 28.12 2.59 4.16
C VAL A 89 28.02 3.09 5.59
N ASN A 90 29.12 2.96 6.35
CA ASN A 90 29.21 3.48 7.71
C ASN A 90 30.06 4.75 7.71
N HIS A 91 29.56 5.82 8.30
CA HIS A 91 30.26 7.09 8.41
C HIS A 91 29.96 7.75 9.76
N GLY A 92 30.79 7.45 10.73
CA GLY A 92 30.66 8.04 12.07
C GLY A 92 29.27 7.82 12.69
N LEU A 93 28.51 8.90 12.83
CA LEU A 93 27.16 8.90 13.41
C LEU A 93 26.08 8.32 12.49
N TRP A 94 26.40 8.09 11.22
CA TRP A 94 25.41 7.70 10.22
C TRP A 94 25.75 6.37 9.56
N ARG A 95 24.72 5.59 9.30
CA ARG A 95 24.78 4.42 8.43
C ARG A 95 23.80 4.59 7.28
N ILE A 96 24.30 4.44 6.06
CA ILE A 96 23.47 4.45 4.85
C ILE A 96 23.33 3.01 4.38
N ILE A 97 22.08 2.53 4.30
CA ILE A 97 21.75 1.18 3.87
C ILE A 97 20.92 1.29 2.59
N THR A 98 21.34 0.64 1.53
CA THR A 98 20.57 0.52 0.29
C THR A 98 20.02 -0.89 0.19
N ARG A 99 18.72 -0.99 -0.15
CA ARG A 99 18.04 -2.26 -0.42
C ARG A 99 17.25 -2.18 -1.71
N GLU A 100 17.01 -3.33 -2.31
CA GLU A 100 16.17 -3.50 -3.49
C GLU A 100 15.19 -4.63 -3.23
N GLY A 101 13.97 -4.52 -3.79
CA GLY A 101 12.95 -5.52 -3.53
C GLY A 101 11.63 -5.27 -4.22
N THR A 102 10.61 -5.94 -3.72
CA THR A 102 9.24 -5.86 -4.20
C THR A 102 8.31 -5.42 -3.08
N SER A 103 7.25 -4.71 -3.45
CA SER A 103 6.17 -4.31 -2.56
C SER A 103 4.85 -4.79 -3.15
N THR A 104 3.99 -5.32 -2.32
CA THR A 104 2.61 -5.64 -2.71
C THR A 104 1.65 -5.02 -1.71
N ILE A 105 0.65 -4.32 -2.23
CA ILE A 105 -0.52 -3.88 -1.47
C ILE A 105 -1.61 -4.90 -1.68
N TYR A 106 -2.26 -5.30 -0.60
CA TYR A 106 -3.34 -6.28 -0.57
C TYR A 106 -4.62 -5.61 -0.10
N TYR A 107 -5.74 -6.06 -0.62
CA TYR A 107 -7.08 -5.76 -0.12
C TYR A 107 -7.64 -7.00 0.57
N ASN A 108 -8.20 -6.80 1.75
CA ASN A 108 -8.81 -7.86 2.54
C ASN A 108 -10.19 -7.40 3.02
N ASP A 109 -11.26 -8.05 2.57
CA ASP A 109 -12.63 -7.74 2.96
C ASP A 109 -12.97 -8.16 4.40
N VAL A 110 -12.13 -9.02 5.00
CA VAL A 110 -12.17 -9.42 6.40
C VAL A 110 -10.82 -9.09 7.06
N PRO A 111 -10.61 -7.83 7.51
CA PRO A 111 -9.35 -7.41 8.10
C PRO A 111 -8.95 -8.25 9.33
N HIS A 112 -7.66 -8.61 9.40
CA HIS A 112 -7.11 -9.39 10.50
C HIS A 112 -5.59 -9.18 10.69
N GLY A 113 -5.08 -8.03 10.27
CA GLY A 113 -3.67 -7.66 10.49
C GLY A 113 -3.32 -7.70 11.98
N ASP A 114 -2.13 -8.19 12.31
CA ASP A 114 -1.66 -8.27 13.69
C ASP A 114 -0.20 -7.80 13.80
N LEU A 115 -0.02 -6.61 14.37
CA LEU A 115 1.28 -6.03 14.69
C LEU A 115 1.72 -6.33 16.13
N THR A 116 0.86 -6.89 16.97
CA THR A 116 1.14 -7.16 18.40
C THR A 116 1.94 -8.43 18.60
N THR A 117 1.60 -9.47 17.84
CA THR A 117 2.42 -10.67 17.70
C THR A 117 3.01 -10.64 16.30
N PRO A 118 4.31 -10.30 16.09
CA PRO A 118 4.84 -10.02 14.76
C PRO A 118 4.54 -11.14 13.76
N ASN A 119 3.39 -11.05 13.10
CA ASN A 119 2.89 -12.02 12.14
C ASN A 119 2.86 -11.39 10.74
N PRO A 120 4.01 -11.35 10.00
CA PRO A 120 4.06 -10.77 8.67
C PRO A 120 3.07 -11.40 7.69
N GLN A 121 2.66 -12.65 7.93
CA GLN A 121 1.77 -13.38 7.04
C GLN A 121 0.36 -12.77 7.00
N SER A 122 -0.14 -12.22 8.14
CA SER A 122 -1.46 -11.58 8.21
C SER A 122 -1.60 -10.31 7.36
N PHE A 123 -0.49 -9.82 6.79
CA PHE A 123 -0.45 -8.63 5.93
C PHE A 123 -0.30 -8.96 4.44
N ARG A 124 -0.29 -10.25 4.05
CA ARG A 124 -0.07 -10.68 2.66
C ARG A 124 -1.01 -11.79 2.17
N ASP A 125 -2.06 -12.09 2.89
CA ASP A 125 -3.03 -13.14 2.57
C ASP A 125 -4.32 -12.61 1.90
N GLY A 126 -4.43 -11.28 1.70
CA GLY A 126 -5.50 -10.66 0.94
C GLY A 126 -5.32 -10.76 -0.58
N LEU A 127 -6.25 -10.13 -1.32
CA LEU A 127 -6.16 -9.98 -2.78
C LEU A 127 -5.05 -8.99 -3.14
N PRO A 128 -4.03 -9.34 -3.92
CA PRO A 128 -3.02 -8.38 -4.37
C PRO A 128 -3.64 -7.38 -5.35
N VAL A 129 -3.63 -6.10 -5.01
CA VAL A 129 -4.22 -5.01 -5.80
C VAL A 129 -3.19 -4.12 -6.47
N MET A 130 -1.97 -4.05 -5.94
CA MET A 130 -0.84 -3.36 -6.58
C MET A 130 0.48 -4.06 -6.22
N THR A 131 1.34 -4.27 -7.21
CA THR A 131 2.74 -4.66 -6.99
C THR A 131 3.68 -3.64 -7.60
N SER A 132 4.84 -3.45 -6.97
CA SER A 132 5.91 -2.59 -7.48
C SER A 132 7.28 -3.18 -7.19
N THR A 133 8.25 -2.87 -8.03
CA THR A 133 9.67 -3.00 -7.70
C THR A 133 10.15 -1.69 -7.10
N TRP A 134 11.14 -1.76 -6.22
CA TRP A 134 11.66 -0.58 -5.59
C TRP A 134 13.14 -0.70 -5.20
N ARG A 135 13.72 0.48 -5.04
CA ARG A 135 15.00 0.68 -4.39
C ARG A 135 14.82 1.68 -3.28
N HIS A 136 15.36 1.40 -2.09
CA HIS A 136 15.34 2.38 -1.01
C HIS A 136 16.72 2.69 -0.45
N GLN A 137 16.80 3.88 0.13
CA GLN A 137 17.91 4.33 0.95
C GLN A 137 17.41 4.57 2.37
N VAL A 138 18.03 3.90 3.33
CA VAL A 138 17.84 4.16 4.76
C VAL A 138 19.00 5.02 5.23
N ILE A 139 18.69 6.14 5.87
CA ILE A 139 19.63 6.90 6.68
C ILE A 139 19.33 6.51 8.12
N PHE A 140 20.23 5.77 8.73
CA PHE A 140 20.09 5.21 10.06
C PHE A 140 21.07 5.88 11.02
N GLU A 141 20.56 6.36 12.14
CA GLU A 141 21.38 6.81 13.27
C GLU A 141 21.51 5.64 14.25
N PRO A 142 22.70 5.06 14.41
CA PRO A 142 22.92 3.98 15.39
C PRO A 142 22.64 4.44 16.82
N ALA A 143 22.86 3.55 17.77
CA ALA A 143 22.66 3.86 19.19
C ALA A 143 23.27 5.24 19.59
N PRO A 144 22.58 6.00 20.49
CA PRO A 144 21.47 5.55 21.30
C PRO A 144 20.08 5.69 20.67
N SER A 145 19.90 6.50 19.60
CA SER A 145 18.57 6.82 19.09
C SER A 145 17.91 5.67 18.34
N GLY A 146 18.67 4.98 17.48
CA GLY A 146 18.13 3.95 16.59
C GLY A 146 17.12 4.45 15.56
N HIS A 147 17.00 5.78 15.39
CA HIS A 147 16.06 6.36 14.45
C HIS A 147 16.54 6.20 13.01
N PHE A 148 15.59 6.16 12.10
CA PHE A 148 15.86 6.08 10.68
C PHE A 148 14.88 6.90 9.85
N PHE A 149 15.40 7.39 8.73
CA PHE A 149 14.63 7.98 7.65
C PHE A 149 14.85 7.14 6.40
N VAL A 150 13.77 6.90 5.64
CA VAL A 150 13.84 6.08 4.43
C VAL A 150 13.15 6.79 3.27
N THR A 151 13.80 6.74 2.13
CA THR A 151 13.19 7.13 0.85
C THR A 151 13.18 5.94 -0.09
N PHE A 152 12.01 5.61 -0.64
CA PHE A 152 11.84 4.61 -1.69
C PHE A 152 11.60 5.29 -3.03
N SER A 153 12.13 4.69 -4.08
CA SER A 153 11.75 4.94 -5.47
C SER A 153 11.10 3.68 -6.00
N ASN A 154 9.84 3.78 -6.37
CA ASN A 154 8.99 2.65 -6.76
C ASN A 154 8.57 2.77 -8.23
N THR A 155 8.41 1.60 -8.90
CA THR A 155 7.77 1.49 -10.20
C THR A 155 6.70 0.41 -10.12
N ILE A 156 5.45 0.74 -10.44
CA ILE A 156 4.33 -0.20 -10.43
C ILE A 156 4.53 -1.24 -11.53
N THR A 157 4.53 -2.50 -11.18
CA THR A 157 4.67 -3.63 -12.12
C THR A 157 3.33 -4.29 -12.43
N SER A 158 2.36 -4.17 -11.52
CA SER A 158 0.99 -4.63 -11.75
C SER A 158 0.01 -3.83 -10.89
N SER A 159 -1.20 -3.62 -11.41
CA SER A 159 -2.29 -2.98 -10.68
C SER A 159 -3.61 -3.60 -11.13
N THR A 160 -4.37 -4.13 -10.18
CA THR A 160 -5.65 -4.82 -10.40
C THR A 160 -6.79 -4.00 -9.82
N PRO A 161 -7.91 -3.81 -10.53
CA PRO A 161 -9.09 -3.18 -9.97
C PRO A 161 -9.65 -3.99 -8.80
N VAL A 162 -10.17 -3.29 -7.81
CA VAL A 162 -10.84 -3.88 -6.65
C VAL A 162 -12.12 -3.13 -6.35
N ASN A 163 -13.17 -3.83 -5.94
CA ASN A 163 -14.42 -3.23 -5.48
C ASN A 163 -14.31 -2.95 -3.97
N VAL A 164 -14.52 -1.69 -3.60
CA VAL A 164 -14.44 -1.23 -2.20
C VAL A 164 -15.72 -0.45 -1.90
N GLY A 165 -16.59 -1.03 -1.10
CA GLY A 165 -17.85 -0.39 -0.71
C GLY A 165 -18.81 -0.09 -1.90
N GLY A 166 -18.72 -0.85 -2.99
CA GLY A 166 -19.52 -0.65 -4.21
C GLY A 166 -18.80 0.15 -5.31
N ASP A 167 -17.69 0.80 -5.02
CA ASP A 167 -16.89 1.55 -5.98
C ASP A 167 -15.73 0.70 -6.50
N VAL A 168 -15.50 0.70 -7.81
CA VAL A 168 -14.32 0.08 -8.42
C VAL A 168 -13.17 1.08 -8.41
N MET A 169 -12.07 0.71 -7.77
CA MET A 169 -10.87 1.51 -7.73
C MET A 169 -9.64 0.75 -8.24
N ARG A 170 -8.59 1.49 -8.58
CA ARG A 170 -7.29 0.96 -8.95
C ARG A 170 -6.18 1.85 -8.37
N LEU A 171 -5.17 1.25 -7.78
CA LEU A 171 -3.99 1.96 -7.26
C LEU A 171 -2.95 2.14 -8.37
N GLY A 172 -3.03 3.24 -9.13
CA GLY A 172 -2.12 3.57 -10.22
C GLY A 172 -2.19 2.63 -11.42
N LYS A 173 -1.22 2.73 -12.33
CA LYS A 173 -1.08 1.93 -13.54
C LYS A 173 0.32 1.32 -13.62
N THR A 174 0.46 0.22 -14.32
CA THR A 174 1.78 -0.36 -14.63
C THR A 174 2.66 0.68 -15.34
N GLY A 175 3.88 0.86 -14.83
CA GLY A 175 4.83 1.87 -15.29
C GLY A 175 4.80 3.18 -14.51
N ASP A 176 3.73 3.48 -13.77
CA ASP A 176 3.69 4.66 -12.92
C ASP A 176 4.78 4.58 -11.85
N GLN A 177 5.34 5.75 -11.52
CA GLN A 177 6.36 5.89 -10.49
C GLN A 177 5.82 6.65 -9.29
N PHE A 178 6.29 6.27 -8.12
CA PHE A 178 5.96 6.98 -6.88
C PHE A 178 7.12 6.90 -5.88
N ARG A 179 7.16 7.85 -4.98
CA ARG A 179 8.14 7.92 -3.90
C ARG A 179 7.45 7.72 -2.56
N ILE A 180 8.06 6.89 -1.70
CA ILE A 180 7.67 6.82 -0.29
C ILE A 180 8.75 7.49 0.53
N SER A 181 8.31 8.32 1.48
CA SER A 181 9.15 8.86 2.54
C SER A 181 8.59 8.41 3.88
N LEU A 182 9.43 7.85 4.73
CA LEU A 182 9.02 7.42 6.05
C LEU A 182 10.07 7.71 7.10
N VAL A 183 9.63 7.82 8.33
CA VAL A 183 10.44 7.90 9.54
C VAL A 183 10.14 6.71 10.44
N GLY A 184 11.11 6.28 11.19
CA GLY A 184 10.93 5.21 12.15
C GLY A 184 11.97 5.20 13.24
N GLY A 185 11.77 4.29 14.16
CA GLY A 185 12.65 4.08 15.31
C GLY A 185 12.60 2.66 15.81
N PRO A 186 13.37 2.33 16.84
CA PRO A 186 13.40 1.00 17.43
C PRO A 186 12.01 0.64 17.98
N ASP A 187 11.69 -0.66 17.95
CA ASP A 187 10.52 -1.15 18.68
C ASP A 187 10.83 -1.19 20.19
N PRO A 188 10.10 -0.45 21.04
CA PRO A 188 10.35 -0.46 22.49
C PRO A 188 10.15 -1.85 23.11
N ALA A 189 9.31 -2.70 22.52
CA ALA A 189 9.06 -4.06 22.97
C ALA A 189 10.13 -5.06 22.49
N GLY A 190 10.98 -4.66 21.54
CA GLY A 190 12.04 -5.52 20.99
C GLY A 190 11.55 -6.70 20.14
N LEU A 191 10.27 -6.70 19.74
CA LEU A 191 9.65 -7.80 18.97
C LEU A 191 10.06 -7.76 17.49
N VAL A 192 10.37 -6.56 16.98
CA VAL A 192 10.83 -6.30 15.61
C VAL A 192 12.00 -5.32 15.65
N ASN A 193 12.67 -5.13 14.51
CA ASN A 193 13.83 -4.21 14.44
C ASN A 193 13.40 -2.74 14.49
N GLY A 194 12.18 -2.42 14.10
CA GLY A 194 11.67 -1.06 14.19
C GLY A 194 10.22 -0.92 13.74
N LYS A 195 9.64 0.22 14.10
CA LYS A 195 8.31 0.69 13.68
C LYS A 195 8.45 1.97 12.88
N PHE A 196 7.55 2.20 11.94
CA PHE A 196 7.61 3.35 11.05
C PHE A 196 6.23 3.83 10.60
N ALA A 197 6.20 5.08 10.18
CA ALA A 197 5.08 5.68 9.47
C ALA A 197 5.59 6.61 8.35
N GLY A 198 4.79 6.83 7.33
CA GLY A 198 5.13 7.70 6.21
C GLY A 198 4.07 7.81 5.14
N ASN A 199 4.44 8.42 4.01
CA ASN A 199 3.55 8.74 2.92
C ASN A 199 4.15 8.36 1.57
N ALA A 200 3.28 8.01 0.63
CA ALA A 200 3.61 7.82 -0.78
C ALA A 200 3.15 9.03 -1.60
N PHE A 201 4.02 9.50 -2.50
CA PHE A 201 3.77 10.63 -3.39
C PHE A 201 3.88 10.18 -4.85
N ALA A 202 2.91 10.54 -5.66
CA ALA A 202 2.97 10.32 -7.11
C ALA A 202 4.11 11.14 -7.73
N LEU A 203 4.80 10.57 -8.73
CA LEU A 203 5.84 11.26 -9.50
C LEU A 203 5.38 11.61 -10.92
N GLY A 204 4.08 11.57 -11.17
CA GLY A 204 3.51 11.76 -12.50
C GLY A 204 3.80 10.63 -13.49
N SER A 205 3.02 10.59 -14.56
CA SER A 205 3.32 9.74 -15.72
C SER A 205 4.27 10.49 -16.64
N ARG A 206 5.42 9.92 -16.94
CA ARG A 206 6.28 10.38 -18.04
C ARG A 206 5.69 9.95 -19.38
#